data_44dd6cd40c0e4b74651ccecfbf978d3a
#
_entry.id   44dd6cd40c0e4b74651ccecfbf978d3a
#
_cell.length_a   1.000
_cell.length_b   1.000
_cell.length_c   1.000
_cell.angle_alpha   90.00
_cell.angle_beta   90.00
_cell.angle_gamma   90.00
#
_symmetry.space_group_name_H-M   'P 1'
#
loop_
_entity.id
_entity.type
_entity.pdbx_description
1 polymer ?
#
loop_
_entity_poly.entity_id
_entity_poly.type
_entity_poly.pdbx_seq_one_letter_code
_entity_poly.pdbx_strand_id
1 'polypeptide(L)'
;MALADISEAINLDPKDVDYLNSRAQIYFEQFQYELADADAKKITELEPGNPLGWLCLGRNADARKDYDKAIEHYNYAVKLDNSNAQSYSLRAYTYINQKRWSEATDDVVSAFSIDITDGGALDCVNTLADSASVVLCSKMKIQTKKDPNNSLWPFIIGATYEKRGNMTEALEFFNKSFDIEPSAGAAQRLSAAYSDADNLKMALDFADRAIQMDSTDTDGLYSKAMAYFKARRWEDADRALSIYLDAEPERADAYCYRGFTRDHLGKTNEAADDYDTAITLQPMVISYYFRGRHYWNLGDKDKAIADFKQAVEMDTIPDSSSPSIMLLGYLGRTDEAEALIAEIGKDAESMVLYNAACYYAMFGDKQKAVDFLNQSVDKGFLRLTLLENDSDMDSIRSMDGYKKVVERLKSKQLKMEEENAEYTDQTVEVPMTKESGVFKVKCSINGLPLHFVFDTGAANVTISAVEAAFMYKNNYLSDKDFMGSSSFLTASGDIIEGSVVNLRNVNFGGLDMNNVKATVVKTQNAPILLGQSVLSRLGKVEIDYSSYTIRITRKVKTTR
;
A
#
# COMPACT_ATOMS: atom_id res chain seq x y z
N MET A 1 -5.73 27.10 -40.17
CA MET A 1 -4.56 28.00 -40.06
C MET A 1 -3.29 27.16 -40.02
N ALA A 2 -3.01 26.34 -39.05
CA ALA A 2 -1.76 25.55 -38.94
C ALA A 2 -1.41 24.67 -40.17
N LEU A 3 -2.40 24.01 -40.83
CA LEU A 3 -2.16 23.18 -42.02
C LEU A 3 -1.75 23.99 -43.24
N ALA A 4 -2.30 25.20 -43.41
CA ALA A 4 -1.93 26.09 -44.52
C ALA A 4 -0.50 26.63 -44.32
N ASP A 5 -0.20 27.08 -43.10
CA ASP A 5 1.08 27.67 -42.77
C ASP A 5 2.22 26.64 -42.92
N ILE A 6 2.03 25.38 -42.44
CA ILE A 6 3.02 24.32 -42.59
C ILE A 6 3.18 23.87 -44.04
N SER A 7 2.11 23.90 -44.84
CA SER A 7 2.17 23.57 -46.26
C SER A 7 2.94 24.64 -47.04
N GLU A 8 2.82 25.92 -46.68
CA GLU A 8 3.62 26.99 -47.23
C GLU A 8 5.11 26.84 -46.84
N ALA A 9 5.40 26.50 -45.58
CA ALA A 9 6.78 26.23 -45.16
C ALA A 9 7.39 25.07 -45.96
N ILE A 10 6.67 23.99 -46.21
CA ILE A 10 7.14 22.88 -47.06
C ILE A 10 7.33 23.30 -48.51
N ASN A 11 6.56 24.24 -49.03
CA ASN A 11 6.77 24.77 -50.37
C ASN A 11 8.09 25.60 -50.45
N LEU A 12 8.45 26.27 -49.38
CA LEU A 12 9.70 27.01 -49.26
C LEU A 12 10.93 26.10 -49.08
N ASP A 13 10.76 25.07 -48.27
CA ASP A 13 11.78 24.01 -48.09
C ASP A 13 11.14 22.62 -48.16
N PRO A 14 11.07 22.01 -49.37
CA PRO A 14 10.45 20.72 -49.57
C PRO A 14 11.23 19.51 -49.00
N LYS A 15 12.44 19.74 -48.48
CA LYS A 15 13.28 18.69 -47.93
C LYS A 15 13.41 18.73 -46.43
N ASP A 16 12.82 19.72 -45.78
CA ASP A 16 12.75 19.79 -44.33
C ASP A 16 11.85 18.69 -43.77
N VAL A 17 12.47 17.74 -43.07
CA VAL A 17 11.75 16.57 -42.51
C VAL A 17 10.91 16.95 -41.30
N ASP A 18 11.22 18.03 -40.58
CA ASP A 18 10.45 18.48 -39.42
C ASP A 18 9.13 19.09 -39.86
N TYR A 19 9.13 19.84 -40.98
CA TYR A 19 7.89 20.35 -41.55
C TYR A 19 7.01 19.23 -42.11
N LEU A 20 7.61 18.22 -42.76
CA LEU A 20 6.88 17.05 -43.24
C LEU A 20 6.28 16.25 -42.07
N ASN A 21 7.05 16.04 -41.01
CA ASN A 21 6.59 15.36 -39.80
C ASN A 21 5.43 16.12 -39.13
N SER A 22 5.56 17.45 -39.01
CA SER A 22 4.52 18.29 -38.42
C SER A 22 3.22 18.23 -39.21
N ARG A 23 3.33 18.21 -40.57
CA ARG A 23 2.14 18.07 -41.41
C ARG A 23 1.56 16.66 -41.33
N ALA A 24 2.36 15.64 -41.33
CA ALA A 24 1.92 14.26 -41.12
C ALA A 24 1.16 14.08 -39.79
N GLN A 25 1.62 14.74 -38.73
CA GLN A 25 0.92 14.72 -37.45
C GLN A 25 -0.43 15.42 -37.53
N ILE A 26 -0.53 16.60 -38.17
CA ILE A 26 -1.83 17.28 -38.37
C ILE A 26 -2.80 16.41 -39.20
N TYR A 27 -2.30 15.77 -40.26
CA TYR A 27 -3.11 14.83 -41.02
C TYR A 27 -3.58 13.63 -40.21
N PHE A 28 -2.72 13.08 -39.36
CA PHE A 28 -3.04 12.00 -38.43
C PHE A 28 -4.18 12.41 -37.49
N GLU A 29 -4.08 13.57 -36.84
CA GLU A 29 -5.09 14.11 -35.91
C GLU A 29 -6.45 14.36 -36.63
N GLN A 30 -6.42 14.63 -37.95
CA GLN A 30 -7.62 14.78 -38.80
C GLN A 30 -8.10 13.45 -39.39
N PHE A 31 -7.54 12.32 -38.97
CA PHE A 31 -7.84 10.97 -39.50
C PHE A 31 -7.57 10.80 -41.01
N GLN A 32 -6.73 11.67 -41.60
CA GLN A 32 -6.33 11.65 -43.03
C GLN A 32 -5.06 10.83 -43.21
N TYR A 33 -5.12 9.54 -42.87
CA TYR A 33 -3.96 8.66 -42.78
C TYR A 33 -3.17 8.47 -44.08
N GLU A 34 -3.86 8.54 -45.26
CA GLU A 34 -3.20 8.43 -46.56
C GLU A 34 -2.28 9.62 -46.85
N LEU A 35 -2.69 10.84 -46.45
CA LEU A 35 -1.88 12.04 -46.59
C LEU A 35 -0.73 12.02 -45.56
N ALA A 36 -0.97 11.56 -44.37
CA ALA A 36 0.06 11.36 -43.37
C ALA A 36 1.11 10.32 -43.83
N ASP A 37 0.66 9.22 -44.47
CA ASP A 37 1.55 8.22 -45.06
C ASP A 37 2.41 8.79 -46.20
N ALA A 38 1.85 9.70 -47.02
CA ALA A 38 2.60 10.31 -48.11
C ALA A 38 3.76 11.17 -47.59
N ASP A 39 3.53 11.97 -46.54
CA ASP A 39 4.59 12.77 -45.91
C ASP A 39 5.61 11.87 -45.17
N ALA A 40 5.15 10.86 -44.44
CA ALA A 40 6.01 9.92 -43.77
C ALA A 40 6.93 9.13 -44.74
N LYS A 41 6.41 8.69 -45.90
CA LYS A 41 7.22 8.05 -46.96
C LYS A 41 8.27 9.00 -47.49
N LYS A 42 7.89 10.27 -47.70
CA LYS A 42 8.85 11.27 -48.16
C LYS A 42 9.96 11.51 -47.16
N ILE A 43 9.69 11.46 -45.87
CA ILE A 43 10.71 11.49 -44.83
C ILE A 43 11.65 10.29 -44.96
N THR A 44 11.16 9.06 -45.13
CA THR A 44 12.00 7.85 -45.32
C THR A 44 12.85 7.89 -46.58
N GLU A 45 12.38 8.59 -47.63
CA GLU A 45 13.13 8.79 -48.88
C GLU A 45 14.24 9.84 -48.73
N LEU A 46 13.96 10.94 -48.02
CA LEU A 46 14.90 12.03 -47.79
C LEU A 46 15.97 11.65 -46.80
N GLU A 47 15.62 10.99 -45.74
CA GLU A 47 16.50 10.57 -44.64
C GLU A 47 16.31 9.07 -44.31
N PRO A 48 16.85 8.14 -45.10
CA PRO A 48 16.62 6.70 -44.89
C PRO A 48 17.13 6.18 -43.53
N GLY A 49 18.09 6.88 -42.91
CA GLY A 49 18.62 6.53 -41.59
C GLY A 49 17.84 7.14 -40.40
N ASN A 50 16.86 7.98 -40.68
CA ASN A 50 16.04 8.61 -39.64
C ASN A 50 14.84 7.72 -39.28
N PRO A 51 14.65 7.31 -38.00
CA PRO A 51 13.53 6.47 -37.62
C PRO A 51 12.17 7.17 -37.72
N LEU A 52 12.13 8.51 -37.77
CA LEU A 52 10.92 9.33 -37.67
C LEU A 52 9.84 8.96 -38.72
N GLY A 53 10.24 8.82 -40.00
CA GLY A 53 9.30 8.42 -41.06
C GLY A 53 8.69 7.05 -40.81
N TRP A 54 9.48 6.11 -40.33
CA TRP A 54 9.02 4.77 -39.99
C TRP A 54 8.07 4.77 -38.78
N LEU A 55 8.34 5.62 -37.77
CA LEU A 55 7.44 5.81 -36.63
C LEU A 55 6.08 6.36 -37.07
N CYS A 56 6.07 7.35 -37.95
CA CYS A 56 4.83 7.91 -38.51
C CYS A 56 4.03 6.86 -39.30
N LEU A 57 4.68 6.08 -40.16
CA LEU A 57 4.02 4.98 -40.92
C LEU A 57 3.45 3.93 -39.94
N GLY A 58 4.19 3.58 -38.91
CA GLY A 58 3.75 2.66 -37.88
C GLY A 58 2.50 3.14 -37.16
N ARG A 59 2.50 4.39 -36.69
CA ARG A 59 1.32 5.02 -36.02
C ARG A 59 0.09 5.05 -36.92
N ASN A 60 0.26 5.40 -38.19
CA ASN A 60 -0.84 5.44 -39.16
C ASN A 60 -1.41 4.03 -39.40
N ALA A 61 -0.56 3.01 -39.49
CA ALA A 61 -0.98 1.62 -39.65
C ALA A 61 -1.72 1.12 -38.41
N ASP A 62 -1.19 1.41 -37.19
CA ASP A 62 -1.83 1.05 -35.92
C ASP A 62 -3.22 1.69 -35.78
N ALA A 63 -3.38 2.98 -36.11
CA ALA A 63 -4.67 3.67 -36.07
C ALA A 63 -5.70 3.05 -37.04
N ARG A 64 -5.25 2.49 -38.17
CA ARG A 64 -6.09 1.71 -39.10
C ARG A 64 -6.28 0.25 -38.66
N LYS A 65 -5.73 -0.16 -37.51
CA LYS A 65 -5.74 -1.52 -36.99
C LYS A 65 -4.97 -2.54 -37.87
N ASP A 66 -4.08 -2.06 -38.75
CA ASP A 66 -3.15 -2.89 -39.53
C ASP A 66 -1.89 -3.14 -38.68
N TYR A 67 -2.09 -3.89 -37.58
CA TYR A 67 -1.10 -4.09 -36.54
C TYR A 67 0.18 -4.77 -37.05
N ASP A 68 0.06 -5.67 -38.03
CA ASP A 68 1.23 -6.38 -38.59
C ASP A 68 2.15 -5.41 -39.34
N LYS A 69 1.57 -4.50 -40.14
CA LYS A 69 2.35 -3.43 -40.78
C LYS A 69 2.91 -2.43 -39.78
N ALA A 70 2.13 -2.07 -38.75
CA ALA A 70 2.62 -1.19 -37.71
C ALA A 70 3.88 -1.77 -37.05
N ILE A 71 3.85 -3.05 -36.67
CA ILE A 71 4.99 -3.76 -36.09
C ILE A 71 6.18 -3.82 -37.09
N GLU A 72 5.91 -4.06 -38.38
CA GLU A 72 6.97 -4.04 -39.40
C GLU A 72 7.67 -2.68 -39.44
N HIS A 73 6.92 -1.59 -39.49
CA HIS A 73 7.48 -0.24 -39.52
C HIS A 73 8.22 0.11 -38.22
N TYR A 74 7.70 -0.24 -37.06
CA TYR A 74 8.41 -0.06 -35.79
C TYR A 74 9.68 -0.91 -35.67
N ASN A 75 9.69 -2.13 -36.25
CA ASN A 75 10.91 -2.93 -36.35
C ASN A 75 12.00 -2.22 -37.14
N TYR A 76 11.64 -1.53 -38.23
CA TYR A 76 12.59 -0.71 -39.00
C TYR A 76 13.07 0.47 -38.17
N ALA A 77 12.19 1.18 -37.45
CA ALA A 77 12.57 2.29 -36.59
C ALA A 77 13.56 1.84 -35.50
N VAL A 78 13.27 0.75 -34.80
CA VAL A 78 14.15 0.18 -33.77
C VAL A 78 15.50 -0.27 -34.36
N LYS A 79 15.51 -0.81 -35.60
CA LYS A 79 16.74 -1.22 -36.27
C LYS A 79 17.62 -0.03 -36.65
N LEU A 80 17.02 1.10 -37.00
CA LEU A 80 17.73 2.33 -37.36
C LEU A 80 18.29 3.04 -36.12
N ASP A 81 17.49 3.08 -35.06
CA ASP A 81 17.88 3.66 -33.79
C ASP A 81 17.32 2.82 -32.62
N ASN A 82 18.18 1.98 -32.07
CA ASN A 82 17.86 1.15 -30.91
C ASN A 82 17.98 1.86 -29.56
N SER A 83 18.32 3.15 -29.57
CA SER A 83 18.36 4.02 -28.40
C SER A 83 17.15 4.96 -28.30
N ASN A 84 16.16 4.80 -29.19
CA ASN A 84 14.93 5.58 -29.17
C ASN A 84 13.83 4.83 -28.38
N ALA A 85 13.55 5.29 -27.15
CA ALA A 85 12.54 4.68 -26.26
C ALA A 85 11.15 4.66 -26.90
N GLN A 86 10.74 5.74 -27.60
CA GLN A 86 9.44 5.85 -28.25
C GLN A 86 9.20 4.74 -29.28
N SER A 87 10.23 4.29 -29.98
CA SER A 87 10.11 3.21 -30.95
C SER A 87 9.64 1.89 -30.29
N TYR A 88 10.13 1.62 -29.08
CA TYR A 88 9.72 0.45 -28.30
C TYR A 88 8.34 0.65 -27.68
N SER A 89 8.06 1.81 -27.10
CA SER A 89 6.76 2.03 -26.45
C SER A 89 5.58 2.00 -27.44
N LEU A 90 5.75 2.56 -28.63
CA LEU A 90 4.74 2.45 -29.69
C LEU A 90 4.54 1.01 -30.18
N ARG A 91 5.63 0.25 -30.33
CA ARG A 91 5.53 -1.17 -30.71
C ARG A 91 4.90 -2.00 -29.59
N ALA A 92 5.24 -1.72 -28.32
CA ALA A 92 4.62 -2.35 -27.16
C ALA A 92 3.11 -2.14 -27.15
N TYR A 93 2.65 -0.92 -27.38
CA TYR A 93 1.23 -0.61 -27.46
C TYR A 93 0.51 -1.44 -28.55
N THR A 94 1.13 -1.58 -29.73
CA THR A 94 0.58 -2.42 -30.82
C THR A 94 0.56 -3.90 -30.41
N TYR A 95 1.58 -4.40 -29.71
CA TYR A 95 1.58 -5.77 -29.16
C TYR A 95 0.47 -5.96 -28.12
N ILE A 96 0.19 -4.96 -27.28
CA ILE A 96 -0.94 -4.98 -26.32
C ILE A 96 -2.27 -5.14 -27.07
N ASN A 97 -2.49 -4.37 -28.12
CA ASN A 97 -3.70 -4.46 -28.96
C ASN A 97 -3.88 -5.85 -29.59
N GLN A 98 -2.79 -6.54 -29.91
CA GLN A 98 -2.79 -7.94 -30.39
C GLN A 98 -2.79 -8.97 -29.26
N LYS A 99 -2.80 -8.57 -27.97
CA LYS A 99 -2.67 -9.47 -26.81
C LYS A 99 -1.38 -10.30 -26.80
N ARG A 100 -0.33 -9.79 -27.40
CA ARG A 100 1.03 -10.40 -27.43
C ARG A 100 1.83 -9.92 -26.22
N TRP A 101 1.44 -10.41 -25.05
CA TRP A 101 1.91 -9.90 -23.75
C TRP A 101 3.41 -10.04 -23.51
N SER A 102 4.03 -11.11 -24.01
CA SER A 102 5.47 -11.33 -23.83
C SER A 102 6.29 -10.26 -24.54
N GLU A 103 5.98 -10.04 -25.82
CA GLU A 103 6.67 -9.05 -26.65
C GLU A 103 6.38 -7.63 -26.15
N ALA A 104 5.14 -7.34 -25.77
CA ALA A 104 4.77 -6.05 -25.20
C ALA A 104 5.60 -5.72 -23.96
N THR A 105 5.73 -6.67 -23.01
CA THR A 105 6.49 -6.46 -21.78
C THR A 105 8.00 -6.38 -22.02
N ASP A 106 8.54 -7.04 -23.06
CA ASP A 106 9.95 -6.89 -23.44
C ASP A 106 10.24 -5.48 -23.97
N ASP A 107 9.33 -4.95 -24.79
CA ASP A 107 9.45 -3.61 -25.34
C ASP A 107 9.27 -2.52 -24.27
N VAL A 108 8.32 -2.67 -23.35
CA VAL A 108 8.16 -1.77 -22.20
C VAL A 108 9.45 -1.70 -21.36
N VAL A 109 10.05 -2.85 -21.05
CA VAL A 109 11.32 -2.89 -20.32
C VAL A 109 12.46 -2.26 -21.13
N SER A 110 12.46 -2.45 -22.46
CA SER A 110 13.46 -1.83 -23.34
C SER A 110 13.33 -0.32 -23.37
N ALA A 111 12.11 0.20 -23.51
CA ALA A 111 11.83 1.63 -23.46
C ALA A 111 12.30 2.25 -22.15
N PHE A 112 11.91 1.69 -21.00
CA PHE A 112 12.35 2.14 -19.68
C PHE A 112 13.88 1.98 -19.45
N SER A 113 14.52 1.02 -20.09
CA SER A 113 15.98 0.87 -19.99
C SER A 113 16.73 1.97 -20.75
N ILE A 114 16.09 2.61 -21.72
CA ILE A 114 16.63 3.72 -22.51
C ILE A 114 16.24 5.04 -21.85
N ASP A 115 14.96 5.22 -21.59
CA ASP A 115 14.40 6.39 -20.90
C ASP A 115 13.36 5.90 -19.87
N ILE A 116 13.76 5.91 -18.61
CA ILE A 116 12.92 5.43 -17.49
C ILE A 116 11.68 6.31 -17.29
N THR A 117 11.62 7.50 -17.89
CA THR A 117 10.50 8.44 -17.84
C THR A 117 9.63 8.42 -19.10
N ASP A 118 9.86 7.47 -20.02
CA ASP A 118 9.10 7.38 -21.27
C ASP A 118 7.59 7.25 -21.00
N GLY A 119 6.84 8.29 -21.41
CA GLY A 119 5.39 8.37 -21.19
C GLY A 119 4.62 7.26 -21.90
N GLY A 120 5.05 6.86 -23.10
CA GLY A 120 4.41 5.79 -23.86
C GLY A 120 4.55 4.42 -23.16
N ALA A 121 5.69 4.15 -22.53
CA ALA A 121 5.90 2.94 -21.73
C ALA A 121 5.04 2.96 -20.46
N LEU A 122 4.90 4.13 -19.81
CA LEU A 122 3.99 4.30 -18.68
C LEU A 122 2.52 4.03 -19.07
N ASP A 123 2.09 4.54 -20.22
CA ASP A 123 0.75 4.26 -20.76
C ASP A 123 0.56 2.78 -21.06
N CYS A 124 1.58 2.10 -21.59
CA CYS A 124 1.56 0.66 -21.78
C CYS A 124 1.37 -0.09 -20.45
N VAL A 125 2.10 0.30 -19.38
CA VAL A 125 1.91 -0.30 -18.04
C VAL A 125 0.46 -0.15 -17.57
N ASN A 126 -0.15 1.01 -17.84
CA ASN A 126 -1.54 1.29 -17.47
C ASN A 126 -2.58 0.48 -18.27
N THR A 127 -2.24 0.01 -19.46
CA THR A 127 -3.15 -0.74 -20.35
C THR A 127 -2.94 -2.26 -20.30
N LEU A 128 -1.83 -2.74 -19.71
CA LEU A 128 -1.54 -4.17 -19.60
C LEU A 128 -2.59 -4.91 -18.77
N ALA A 129 -2.96 -6.09 -19.24
CA ALA A 129 -3.77 -7.04 -18.46
C ALA A 129 -2.98 -7.51 -17.23
N ASP A 130 -3.69 -7.90 -16.17
CA ASP A 130 -3.10 -8.31 -14.89
C ASP A 130 -2.05 -9.42 -15.02
N SER A 131 -2.33 -10.45 -15.85
CA SER A 131 -1.38 -11.53 -16.10
C SER A 131 -0.07 -11.04 -16.76
N ALA A 132 -0.17 -10.07 -17.65
CA ALA A 132 0.99 -9.44 -18.29
C ALA A 132 1.76 -8.53 -17.33
N SER A 133 1.06 -7.83 -16.44
CA SER A 133 1.67 -7.01 -15.39
C SER A 133 2.55 -7.84 -14.44
N VAL A 134 2.18 -9.09 -14.12
CA VAL A 134 3.03 -10.01 -13.34
C VAL A 134 4.33 -10.31 -14.08
N VAL A 135 4.25 -10.58 -15.39
CA VAL A 135 5.43 -10.85 -16.22
C VAL A 135 6.32 -9.60 -16.28
N LEU A 136 5.71 -8.43 -16.47
CA LEU A 136 6.43 -7.15 -16.48
C LEU A 136 7.18 -6.91 -15.17
N CYS A 137 6.51 -7.03 -14.01
CA CYS A 137 7.15 -6.91 -12.71
C CYS A 137 8.34 -7.86 -12.55
N SER A 138 8.21 -9.11 -13.02
CA SER A 138 9.30 -10.08 -12.96
C SER A 138 10.51 -9.66 -13.79
N LYS A 139 10.29 -9.11 -14.99
CA LYS A 139 11.34 -8.57 -15.86
C LYS A 139 11.99 -7.32 -15.25
N MET A 140 11.20 -6.40 -14.72
CA MET A 140 11.71 -5.17 -14.07
C MET A 140 12.51 -5.48 -12.80
N LYS A 141 12.16 -6.51 -12.01
CA LYS A 141 12.96 -6.99 -10.87
C LYS A 141 14.36 -7.45 -11.30
N ILE A 142 14.52 -7.94 -12.53
CA ILE A 142 15.85 -8.26 -13.07
C ILE A 142 16.65 -6.98 -13.35
N GLN A 143 16.00 -5.94 -13.87
CA GLN A 143 16.67 -4.64 -14.10
C GLN A 143 17.05 -3.97 -12.79
N THR A 144 16.20 -4.01 -11.76
CA THR A 144 16.55 -3.53 -10.41
C THR A 144 17.83 -4.18 -9.86
N LYS A 145 18.08 -5.47 -10.19
CA LYS A 145 19.33 -6.14 -9.79
C LYS A 145 20.54 -5.70 -10.61
N LYS A 146 20.34 -5.31 -11.87
CA LYS A 146 21.43 -4.84 -12.75
C LYS A 146 21.81 -3.38 -12.44
N ASP A 147 20.81 -2.59 -12.07
CA ASP A 147 20.98 -1.17 -11.71
C ASP A 147 20.32 -0.91 -10.35
N PRO A 148 21.00 -1.30 -9.24
CA PRO A 148 20.41 -1.26 -7.90
C PRO A 148 20.29 0.15 -7.31
N ASN A 149 20.94 1.15 -7.91
CA ASN A 149 20.92 2.54 -7.46
C ASN A 149 19.84 3.38 -8.17
N ASN A 150 19.11 2.81 -9.10
CA ASN A 150 18.02 3.50 -9.80
C ASN A 150 16.70 3.30 -9.07
N SER A 151 16.21 4.38 -8.47
CA SER A 151 14.98 4.41 -7.65
C SER A 151 13.71 4.20 -8.48
N LEU A 152 13.75 4.49 -9.79
CA LEU A 152 12.57 4.46 -10.65
C LEU A 152 12.12 3.02 -10.99
N TRP A 153 13.04 2.06 -11.06
CA TRP A 153 12.66 0.65 -11.26
C TRP A 153 11.72 0.14 -10.15
N PRO A 154 12.10 0.22 -8.87
CA PRO A 154 11.16 -0.16 -7.82
C PRO A 154 9.92 0.74 -7.78
N PHE A 155 10.00 2.02 -8.13
CA PHE A 155 8.84 2.90 -8.19
C PHE A 155 7.78 2.37 -9.18
N ILE A 156 8.18 2.05 -10.42
CA ILE A 156 7.26 1.53 -11.45
C ILE A 156 6.70 0.16 -11.06
N ILE A 157 7.52 -0.69 -10.44
CA ILE A 157 7.05 -1.97 -9.91
C ILE A 157 5.99 -1.75 -8.84
N GLY A 158 6.22 -0.82 -7.91
CA GLY A 158 5.26 -0.45 -6.87
C GLY A 158 3.94 0.04 -7.45
N ALA A 159 3.99 0.97 -8.41
CA ALA A 159 2.80 1.49 -9.11
C ALA A 159 2.04 0.38 -9.88
N THR A 160 2.77 -0.59 -10.45
CA THR A 160 2.14 -1.73 -11.13
C THR A 160 1.41 -2.64 -10.13
N TYR A 161 1.95 -2.85 -8.93
CA TYR A 161 1.29 -3.62 -7.88
C TYR A 161 0.11 -2.86 -7.27
N GLU A 162 0.25 -1.54 -7.06
CA GLU A 162 -0.83 -0.66 -6.58
C GLU A 162 -2.04 -0.74 -7.50
N LYS A 163 -1.84 -0.61 -8.82
CA LYS A 163 -2.88 -0.74 -9.84
C LYS A 163 -3.62 -2.08 -9.77
N ARG A 164 -2.93 -3.16 -9.40
CA ARG A 164 -3.51 -4.50 -9.24
C ARG A 164 -4.14 -4.74 -7.87
N GLY A 165 -4.22 -3.71 -7.02
CA GLY A 165 -4.72 -3.83 -5.65
C GLY A 165 -3.80 -4.61 -4.69
N ASN A 166 -2.59 -4.97 -5.11
CA ASN A 166 -1.62 -5.69 -4.29
C ASN A 166 -0.83 -4.71 -3.43
N MET A 167 -1.49 -4.15 -2.42
CA MET A 167 -0.96 -3.04 -1.63
C MET A 167 0.29 -3.42 -0.81
N THR A 168 0.40 -4.66 -0.36
CA THR A 168 1.57 -5.14 0.40
C THR A 168 2.85 -5.06 -0.44
N GLU A 169 2.79 -5.60 -1.66
CA GLU A 169 3.92 -5.54 -2.60
C GLU A 169 4.17 -4.10 -3.08
N ALA A 170 3.12 -3.32 -3.31
CA ALA A 170 3.25 -1.92 -3.68
C ALA A 170 4.05 -1.14 -2.61
N LEU A 171 3.70 -1.30 -1.33
CA LEU A 171 4.41 -0.69 -0.20
C LEU A 171 5.87 -1.14 -0.14
N GLU A 172 6.17 -2.44 -0.32
CA GLU A 172 7.55 -2.94 -0.34
C GLU A 172 8.39 -2.19 -1.38
N PHE A 173 7.86 -2.06 -2.61
CA PHE A 173 8.61 -1.48 -3.70
C PHE A 173 8.67 0.05 -3.66
N PHE A 174 7.64 0.74 -3.19
CA PHE A 174 7.70 2.18 -2.97
C PHE A 174 8.69 2.54 -1.85
N ASN A 175 8.74 1.78 -0.75
CA ASN A 175 9.76 1.97 0.29
C ASN A 175 11.16 1.76 -0.30
N LYS A 176 11.36 0.71 -1.09
CA LYS A 176 12.64 0.45 -1.77
C LYS A 176 13.07 1.61 -2.68
N SER A 177 12.12 2.20 -3.42
CA SER A 177 12.37 3.37 -4.24
C SER A 177 12.82 4.56 -3.39
N PHE A 178 12.08 4.83 -2.33
CA PHE A 178 12.35 5.93 -1.41
C PHE A 178 13.68 5.77 -0.66
N ASP A 179 14.06 4.53 -0.29
CA ASP A 179 15.33 4.24 0.38
C ASP A 179 16.53 4.47 -0.55
N ILE A 180 16.37 4.22 -1.86
CA ILE A 180 17.42 4.47 -2.86
C ILE A 180 17.58 5.98 -3.09
N GLU A 181 16.46 6.66 -3.32
CA GLU A 181 16.43 8.10 -3.62
C GLU A 181 15.12 8.71 -3.10
N PRO A 182 15.16 9.40 -1.94
CA PRO A 182 14.00 10.11 -1.44
C PRO A 182 13.52 11.18 -2.41
N SER A 183 12.24 11.11 -2.80
CA SER A 183 11.59 12.11 -3.66
C SER A 183 10.18 12.42 -3.18
N ALA A 184 9.69 13.64 -3.49
CA ALA A 184 8.33 14.05 -3.14
C ALA A 184 7.28 13.09 -3.74
N GLY A 185 7.44 12.71 -5.02
CA GLY A 185 6.54 11.77 -5.68
C GLY A 185 6.51 10.38 -5.03
N ALA A 186 7.67 9.83 -4.63
CA ALA A 186 7.72 8.56 -3.92
C ALA A 186 7.06 8.67 -2.52
N ALA A 187 7.28 9.80 -1.83
CA ALA A 187 6.64 10.06 -0.53
C ALA A 187 5.11 10.18 -0.66
N GLN A 188 4.60 10.86 -1.70
CA GLN A 188 3.16 10.95 -1.98
C GLN A 188 2.54 9.57 -2.23
N ARG A 189 3.19 8.72 -3.03
CA ARG A 189 2.73 7.34 -3.27
C ARG A 189 2.73 6.51 -1.98
N LEU A 190 3.78 6.64 -1.16
CA LEU A 190 3.82 5.97 0.14
C LEU A 190 2.72 6.45 1.07
N SER A 191 2.45 7.76 1.12
CA SER A 191 1.33 8.32 1.88
C SER A 191 -0.01 7.71 1.44
N ALA A 192 -0.28 7.65 0.14
CA ALA A 192 -1.49 7.05 -0.41
C ALA A 192 -1.59 5.56 -0.09
N ALA A 193 -0.52 4.79 -0.32
CA ALA A 193 -0.47 3.36 -0.08
C ALA A 193 -0.61 2.99 1.40
N TYR A 194 0.02 3.75 2.32
CA TYR A 194 -0.20 3.57 3.76
C TYR A 194 -1.60 3.97 4.21
N SER A 195 -2.23 4.96 3.56
CA SER A 195 -3.63 5.29 3.81
C SER A 195 -4.56 4.14 3.42
N ASP A 196 -4.29 3.47 2.30
CA ASP A 196 -5.07 2.31 1.84
C ASP A 196 -4.78 1.05 2.67
N ALA A 197 -3.61 0.98 3.31
CA ALA A 197 -3.28 -0.03 4.31
C ALA A 197 -3.80 0.30 5.72
N ASP A 198 -4.61 1.37 5.87
CA ASP A 198 -5.19 1.85 7.13
C ASP A 198 -4.15 2.26 8.18
N ASN A 199 -2.95 2.65 7.74
CA ASN A 199 -1.86 3.11 8.60
C ASN A 199 -1.71 4.63 8.54
N LEU A 200 -2.60 5.34 9.26
CA LEU A 200 -2.64 6.80 9.27
C LEU A 200 -1.30 7.43 9.69
N LYS A 201 -0.60 6.84 10.67
CA LYS A 201 0.67 7.39 11.18
C LYS A 201 1.71 7.49 10.07
N MET A 202 1.93 6.39 9.34
CA MET A 202 2.90 6.37 8.24
C MET A 202 2.43 7.22 7.06
N ALA A 203 1.14 7.21 6.77
CA ALA A 203 0.56 8.06 5.73
C ALA A 203 0.85 9.54 5.97
N LEU A 204 0.65 10.02 7.20
CA LEU A 204 0.94 11.42 7.58
C LEU A 204 2.45 11.73 7.57
N ASP A 205 3.28 10.81 8.06
CA ASP A 205 4.75 11.00 8.05
C ASP A 205 5.25 11.19 6.62
N PHE A 206 4.81 10.36 5.68
CA PHE A 206 5.21 10.48 4.28
C PHE A 206 4.59 11.70 3.57
N ALA A 207 3.36 12.10 3.89
CA ALA A 207 2.78 13.34 3.39
C ALA A 207 3.59 14.57 3.86
N ASP A 208 3.97 14.59 5.14
CA ASP A 208 4.80 15.68 5.70
C ASP A 208 6.19 15.71 5.05
N ARG A 209 6.80 14.55 4.75
CA ARG A 209 8.05 14.48 3.99
C ARG A 209 7.90 15.00 2.56
N ALA A 210 6.81 14.66 1.87
CA ALA A 210 6.54 15.20 0.53
C ALA A 210 6.49 16.73 0.54
N ILE A 211 5.75 17.33 1.49
CA ILE A 211 5.66 18.79 1.68
C ILE A 211 7.04 19.41 1.99
N GLN A 212 7.87 18.73 2.79
CA GLN A 212 9.22 19.21 3.12
C GLN A 212 10.17 19.15 1.92
N MET A 213 10.03 18.16 1.04
CA MET A 213 10.87 17.99 -0.15
C MET A 213 10.49 18.98 -1.24
N ASP A 214 9.20 19.24 -1.41
CA ASP A 214 8.69 20.25 -2.34
C ASP A 214 7.54 21.02 -1.70
N SER A 215 7.87 22.18 -1.13
CA SER A 215 6.87 23.06 -0.49
C SER A 215 6.03 23.86 -1.49
N THR A 216 6.37 23.82 -2.76
CA THR A 216 5.65 24.50 -3.85
C THR A 216 4.63 23.57 -4.52
N ASP A 217 4.82 22.26 -4.38
CA ASP A 217 3.89 21.25 -4.86
C ASP A 217 2.76 21.03 -3.83
N THR A 218 1.54 21.28 -4.26
CA THR A 218 0.34 21.13 -3.44
C THR A 218 -0.10 19.67 -3.26
N ASP A 219 0.45 18.74 -4.03
CA ASP A 219 0.11 17.30 -3.97
C ASP A 219 0.43 16.67 -2.60
N GLY A 220 1.46 17.17 -1.91
CA GLY A 220 1.75 16.78 -0.53
C GLY A 220 0.64 17.17 0.45
N LEU A 221 0.06 18.37 0.29
CA LEU A 221 -1.09 18.84 1.08
C LEU A 221 -2.33 18.00 0.80
N TYR A 222 -2.57 17.67 -0.48
CA TYR A 222 -3.66 16.80 -0.88
C TYR A 222 -3.50 15.39 -0.30
N SER A 223 -2.30 14.82 -0.36
CA SER A 223 -1.99 13.50 0.22
C SER A 223 -2.29 13.47 1.72
N LYS A 224 -1.93 14.54 2.45
CA LYS A 224 -2.23 14.68 3.88
C LYS A 224 -3.73 14.77 4.16
N ALA A 225 -4.46 15.55 3.35
CA ALA A 225 -5.90 15.67 3.46
C ALA A 225 -6.60 14.32 3.20
N MET A 226 -6.18 13.61 2.18
CA MET A 226 -6.71 12.28 1.84
C MET A 226 -6.38 11.21 2.88
N ALA A 227 -5.21 11.30 3.55
CA ALA A 227 -4.88 10.42 4.65
C ALA A 227 -5.87 10.58 5.83
N TYR A 228 -6.18 11.80 6.20
CA TYR A 228 -7.21 12.07 7.22
C TYR A 228 -8.60 11.63 6.77
N PHE A 229 -8.98 11.91 5.52
CA PHE A 229 -10.26 11.51 4.93
C PHE A 229 -10.44 9.99 4.96
N LYS A 230 -9.47 9.24 4.46
CA LYS A 230 -9.50 7.77 4.43
C LYS A 230 -9.53 7.15 5.84
N ALA A 231 -8.86 7.80 6.81
CA ALA A 231 -8.89 7.40 8.22
C ALA A 231 -10.14 7.88 8.98
N ARG A 232 -11.09 8.55 8.30
CA ARG A 232 -12.32 9.08 8.87
C ARG A 232 -12.10 10.07 10.05
N ARG A 233 -10.95 10.75 10.03
CA ARG A 233 -10.61 11.85 10.94
C ARG A 233 -11.23 13.15 10.40
N TRP A 234 -12.55 13.24 10.50
CA TRP A 234 -13.34 14.23 9.77
C TRP A 234 -12.96 15.69 10.06
N GLU A 235 -12.71 16.06 11.31
CA GLU A 235 -12.29 17.42 11.67
C GLU A 235 -10.90 17.76 11.11
N ASP A 236 -9.99 16.79 11.12
CA ASP A 236 -8.65 16.96 10.56
C ASP A 236 -8.70 17.01 9.01
N ALA A 237 -9.58 16.20 8.41
CA ALA A 237 -9.80 16.20 6.96
C ALA A 237 -10.41 17.52 6.47
N ASP A 238 -11.44 18.06 7.16
CA ASP A 238 -12.06 19.35 6.79
C ASP A 238 -11.03 20.49 6.82
N ARG A 239 -10.17 20.52 7.87
CA ARG A 239 -9.10 21.52 7.95
C ARG A 239 -8.06 21.33 6.83
N ALA A 240 -7.59 20.12 6.61
CA ALA A 240 -6.55 19.85 5.61
C ALA A 240 -7.05 20.10 4.18
N LEU A 241 -8.29 19.69 3.86
CA LEU A 241 -8.93 19.99 2.57
C LEU A 241 -9.15 21.50 2.39
N SER A 242 -9.46 22.24 3.46
CA SER A 242 -9.61 23.69 3.38
C SER A 242 -8.27 24.37 3.08
N ILE A 243 -7.17 23.96 3.73
CA ILE A 243 -5.82 24.45 3.43
C ILE A 243 -5.43 24.15 1.97
N TYR A 244 -5.73 22.93 1.51
CA TYR A 244 -5.47 22.54 0.12
C TYR A 244 -6.27 23.41 -0.87
N LEU A 245 -7.56 23.62 -0.63
CA LEU A 245 -8.44 24.42 -1.48
C LEU A 245 -8.13 25.92 -1.45
N ASP A 246 -7.50 26.43 -0.39
CA ASP A 246 -6.95 27.79 -0.37
C ASP A 246 -5.79 27.95 -1.35
N ALA A 247 -5.02 26.89 -1.59
CA ALA A 247 -3.93 26.86 -2.57
C ALA A 247 -4.42 26.49 -3.98
N GLU A 248 -5.39 25.57 -4.09
CA GLU A 248 -5.92 25.02 -5.34
C GLU A 248 -7.45 25.20 -5.43
N PRO A 249 -7.95 26.44 -5.62
CA PRO A 249 -9.38 26.74 -5.53
C PRO A 249 -10.23 26.19 -6.68
N GLU A 250 -9.61 25.66 -7.76
CA GLU A 250 -10.31 25.11 -8.92
C GLU A 250 -10.42 23.57 -8.91
N ARG A 251 -10.05 22.94 -7.79
CA ARG A 251 -10.05 21.46 -7.67
C ARG A 251 -11.43 20.93 -7.25
N ALA A 252 -12.24 20.62 -8.24
CA ALA A 252 -13.62 20.14 -8.05
C ALA A 252 -13.72 18.87 -7.19
N ASP A 253 -12.79 17.91 -7.36
CA ASP A 253 -12.74 16.69 -6.56
C ASP A 253 -12.51 16.96 -5.07
N ALA A 254 -11.65 17.91 -4.73
CA ALA A 254 -11.38 18.26 -3.34
C ALA A 254 -12.61 18.90 -2.66
N TYR A 255 -13.40 19.70 -3.37
CA TYR A 255 -14.70 20.18 -2.86
C TYR A 255 -15.65 19.01 -2.59
N CYS A 256 -15.73 18.01 -3.46
CA CYS A 256 -16.55 16.81 -3.21
C CYS A 256 -16.14 16.10 -1.92
N TYR A 257 -14.83 15.88 -1.71
CA TYR A 257 -14.35 15.23 -0.49
C TYR A 257 -14.56 16.10 0.76
N ARG A 258 -14.44 17.43 0.66
CA ARG A 258 -14.75 18.33 1.78
C ARG A 258 -16.24 18.35 2.09
N GLY A 259 -17.10 18.38 1.09
CA GLY A 259 -18.54 18.26 1.24
C GLY A 259 -18.94 16.96 1.94
N PHE A 260 -18.39 15.83 1.52
CA PHE A 260 -18.60 14.53 2.16
C PHE A 260 -18.11 14.52 3.62
N THR A 261 -16.96 15.11 3.88
CA THR A 261 -16.41 15.28 5.23
C THR A 261 -17.34 16.11 6.11
N ARG A 262 -17.87 17.22 5.59
CA ARG A 262 -18.79 18.15 6.27
C ARG A 262 -20.15 17.51 6.55
N ASP A 263 -20.64 16.61 5.67
CA ASP A 263 -21.81 15.80 5.94
C ASP A 263 -21.64 14.95 7.19
N HIS A 264 -20.49 14.29 7.34
CA HIS A 264 -20.18 13.50 8.53
C HIS A 264 -20.00 14.33 9.80
N LEU A 265 -19.66 15.61 9.66
CA LEU A 265 -19.58 16.58 10.76
C LEU A 265 -20.93 17.24 11.08
N GLY A 266 -22.00 16.93 10.33
CA GLY A 266 -23.30 17.57 10.47
C GLY A 266 -23.36 19.03 9.95
N LYS A 267 -22.36 19.48 9.19
CA LYS A 267 -22.28 20.81 8.58
C LYS A 267 -23.05 20.82 7.26
N THR A 268 -24.33 20.55 7.31
CA THR A 268 -25.20 20.26 6.17
C THR A 268 -25.20 21.34 5.09
N ASN A 269 -25.32 22.63 5.47
CA ASN A 269 -25.34 23.72 4.49
C ASN A 269 -23.97 23.90 3.81
N GLU A 270 -22.89 23.83 4.57
CA GLU A 270 -21.53 23.93 4.05
C GLU A 270 -21.18 22.76 3.12
N ALA A 271 -21.73 21.57 3.39
CA ALA A 271 -21.58 20.41 2.51
C ALA A 271 -22.30 20.62 1.16
N ALA A 272 -23.53 21.15 1.19
CA ALA A 272 -24.27 21.49 -0.02
C ALA A 272 -23.54 22.52 -0.88
N ASP A 273 -23.02 23.59 -0.26
CA ASP A 273 -22.26 24.63 -0.96
C ASP A 273 -20.99 24.07 -1.63
N ASP A 274 -20.28 23.15 -0.97
CA ASP A 274 -19.12 22.47 -1.54
C ASP A 274 -19.49 21.61 -2.76
N TYR A 275 -20.56 20.82 -2.68
CA TYR A 275 -21.02 20.02 -3.82
C TYR A 275 -21.48 20.89 -4.99
N ASP A 276 -22.17 21.99 -4.74
CA ASP A 276 -22.60 22.95 -5.77
C ASP A 276 -21.38 23.60 -6.43
N THR A 277 -20.36 23.94 -5.65
CA THR A 277 -19.09 24.48 -6.16
C THR A 277 -18.39 23.43 -7.04
N ALA A 278 -18.28 22.20 -6.59
CA ALA A 278 -17.66 21.12 -7.36
C ALA A 278 -18.35 20.92 -8.73
N ILE A 279 -19.69 20.90 -8.75
CA ILE A 279 -20.47 20.73 -9.99
C ILE A 279 -20.32 21.94 -10.90
N THR A 280 -20.21 23.14 -10.34
CA THR A 280 -20.03 24.38 -11.12
C THR A 280 -18.66 24.45 -11.76
N LEU A 281 -17.61 24.05 -11.03
CA LEU A 281 -16.23 24.00 -11.55
C LEU A 281 -16.08 22.92 -12.62
N GLN A 282 -16.48 21.70 -12.29
CA GLN A 282 -16.40 20.57 -13.21
C GLN A 282 -17.51 19.57 -12.89
N PRO A 283 -18.56 19.48 -13.71
CA PRO A 283 -19.56 18.44 -13.57
C PRO A 283 -18.93 17.05 -13.72
N MET A 284 -19.04 16.22 -12.68
CA MET A 284 -18.51 14.85 -12.65
C MET A 284 -19.58 13.90 -12.12
N VAL A 285 -19.55 12.64 -12.54
CA VAL A 285 -20.43 11.57 -12.02
C VAL A 285 -20.37 11.53 -10.48
N ILE A 286 -19.15 11.60 -9.92
CA ILE A 286 -18.92 11.53 -8.47
C ILE A 286 -19.51 12.75 -7.72
N SER A 287 -19.50 13.93 -8.32
CA SER A 287 -20.06 15.15 -7.70
C SER A 287 -21.58 15.05 -7.55
N TYR A 288 -22.28 14.60 -8.59
CA TYR A 288 -23.72 14.35 -8.54
C TYR A 288 -24.05 13.18 -7.61
N TYR A 289 -23.23 12.13 -7.58
CA TYR A 289 -23.42 11.00 -6.67
C TYR A 289 -23.36 11.43 -5.19
N PHE A 290 -22.35 12.21 -4.80
CA PHE A 290 -22.22 12.66 -3.42
C PHE A 290 -23.33 13.65 -3.05
N ARG A 291 -23.68 14.61 -3.93
CA ARG A 291 -24.79 15.53 -3.65
C ARG A 291 -26.14 14.80 -3.61
N GLY A 292 -26.35 13.83 -4.48
CA GLY A 292 -27.52 12.97 -4.44
C GLY A 292 -27.62 12.18 -3.11
N ARG A 293 -26.51 11.60 -2.63
CA ARG A 293 -26.47 10.95 -1.30
C ARG A 293 -26.75 11.93 -0.16
N HIS A 294 -26.23 13.13 -0.23
CA HIS A 294 -26.53 14.22 0.71
C HIS A 294 -28.03 14.45 0.80
N TYR A 295 -28.70 14.72 -0.33
CA TYR A 295 -30.14 14.94 -0.36
C TYR A 295 -30.94 13.68 0.05
N TRP A 296 -30.45 12.49 -0.30
CA TRP A 296 -31.06 11.25 0.10
C TRP A 296 -31.10 11.09 1.63
N ASN A 297 -30.01 11.41 2.29
CA ASN A 297 -29.88 11.32 3.74
C ASN A 297 -30.73 12.40 4.47
N LEU A 298 -30.91 13.55 3.84
CA LEU A 298 -31.82 14.61 4.34
C LEU A 298 -33.30 14.32 4.08
N GLY A 299 -33.62 13.24 3.33
CA GLY A 299 -35.00 12.88 2.98
C GLY A 299 -35.55 13.61 1.76
N ASP A 300 -34.80 14.48 1.10
CA ASP A 300 -35.18 15.14 -0.16
C ASP A 300 -34.95 14.19 -1.34
N LYS A 301 -35.87 13.23 -1.46
CA LYS A 301 -35.75 12.14 -2.45
C LYS A 301 -35.84 12.65 -3.88
N ASP A 302 -36.59 13.74 -4.12
CA ASP A 302 -36.76 14.28 -5.47
C ASP A 302 -35.47 14.86 -6.01
N LYS A 303 -34.74 15.65 -5.19
CA LYS A 303 -33.43 16.18 -5.56
C LYS A 303 -32.39 15.06 -5.69
N ALA A 304 -32.40 14.10 -4.76
CA ALA A 304 -31.51 12.95 -4.81
C ALA A 304 -31.65 12.18 -6.13
N ILE A 305 -32.89 11.84 -6.51
CA ILE A 305 -33.19 11.11 -7.76
C ILE A 305 -32.80 11.93 -8.98
N ALA A 306 -32.96 13.27 -8.95
CA ALA A 306 -32.54 14.13 -10.06
C ALA A 306 -31.01 14.06 -10.25
N ASP A 307 -30.25 14.18 -9.16
CA ASP A 307 -28.78 14.06 -9.22
C ASP A 307 -28.32 12.67 -9.65
N PHE A 308 -28.92 11.60 -9.13
CA PHE A 308 -28.57 10.23 -9.55
C PHE A 308 -28.86 9.98 -11.02
N LYS A 309 -29.95 10.52 -11.58
CA LYS A 309 -30.25 10.44 -13.02
C LYS A 309 -29.19 11.18 -13.83
N GLN A 310 -28.83 12.40 -13.41
CA GLN A 310 -27.80 13.18 -14.08
C GLN A 310 -26.45 12.45 -14.07
N ALA A 311 -26.07 11.84 -12.95
CA ALA A 311 -24.86 11.03 -12.84
C ALA A 311 -24.87 9.84 -13.81
N VAL A 312 -25.99 9.11 -13.91
CA VAL A 312 -26.13 7.98 -14.85
C VAL A 312 -26.09 8.44 -16.31
N GLU A 313 -26.69 9.59 -16.64
CA GLU A 313 -26.65 10.14 -18.01
C GLU A 313 -25.22 10.55 -18.43
N MET A 314 -24.39 10.97 -17.47
CA MET A 314 -22.99 11.32 -17.70
C MET A 314 -22.06 10.09 -17.76
N ASP A 315 -22.46 8.99 -17.16
CA ASP A 315 -21.71 7.74 -17.14
C ASP A 315 -21.87 6.99 -18.48
N THR A 316 -21.07 7.40 -19.46
CA THR A 316 -21.16 6.87 -20.84
C THR A 316 -20.61 5.46 -20.99
N ILE A 317 -19.84 4.99 -20.02
CA ILE A 317 -19.24 3.64 -19.98
C ILE A 317 -19.45 3.08 -18.56
N PRO A 318 -20.72 2.78 -18.20
CA PRO A 318 -20.98 2.22 -16.87
C PRO A 318 -20.29 0.87 -16.73
N ASP A 319 -19.62 0.70 -15.60
CA ASP A 319 -18.93 -0.53 -15.28
C ASP A 319 -19.27 -0.98 -13.84
N SER A 320 -18.61 -2.02 -13.36
CA SER A 320 -18.80 -2.54 -12.01
C SER A 320 -18.15 -1.67 -10.92
N SER A 321 -17.56 -0.52 -11.27
CA SER A 321 -16.98 0.40 -10.29
C SER A 321 -18.06 1.22 -9.57
N SER A 322 -17.72 1.76 -8.43
CA SER A 322 -18.50 2.82 -7.82
C SER A 322 -18.20 4.14 -8.55
N PRO A 323 -19.22 4.99 -8.82
CA PRO A 323 -20.57 4.92 -8.26
C PRO A 323 -21.62 4.21 -9.12
N SER A 324 -21.30 3.71 -10.33
CA SER A 324 -22.29 3.20 -11.30
C SER A 324 -23.30 2.23 -10.70
N ILE A 325 -22.84 1.15 -10.06
CA ILE A 325 -23.76 0.15 -9.46
C ILE A 325 -24.60 0.75 -8.33
N MET A 326 -24.05 1.67 -7.55
CA MET A 326 -24.76 2.30 -6.45
C MET A 326 -25.83 3.26 -6.95
N LEU A 327 -25.54 4.04 -8.02
CA LEU A 327 -26.49 4.92 -8.68
C LEU A 327 -27.70 4.13 -9.19
N LEU A 328 -27.47 2.99 -9.85
CA LEU A 328 -28.52 2.10 -10.33
C LEU A 328 -29.36 1.54 -9.17
N GLY A 329 -28.72 1.17 -8.06
CA GLY A 329 -29.40 0.72 -6.84
C GLY A 329 -30.35 1.80 -6.28
N TYR A 330 -29.89 3.03 -6.12
CA TYR A 330 -30.72 4.15 -5.66
C TYR A 330 -31.90 4.45 -6.57
N LEU A 331 -31.74 4.24 -7.89
CA LEU A 331 -32.79 4.42 -8.89
C LEU A 331 -33.73 3.20 -9.02
N GLY A 332 -33.50 2.12 -8.27
CA GLY A 332 -34.27 0.88 -8.36
C GLY A 332 -34.02 0.07 -9.65
N ARG A 333 -32.95 0.35 -10.39
CA ARG A 333 -32.54 -0.35 -11.63
C ARG A 333 -31.67 -1.55 -11.29
N THR A 334 -32.19 -2.43 -10.43
CA THR A 334 -31.43 -3.53 -9.81
C THR A 334 -30.93 -4.56 -10.82
N ASP A 335 -31.72 -4.88 -11.84
CA ASP A 335 -31.34 -5.84 -12.88
C ASP A 335 -30.10 -5.37 -13.67
N GLU A 336 -30.02 -4.07 -13.93
CA GLU A 336 -28.87 -3.47 -14.62
C GLU A 336 -27.63 -3.45 -13.72
N ALA A 337 -27.77 -3.10 -12.46
CA ALA A 337 -26.69 -3.15 -11.49
C ALA A 337 -26.15 -4.59 -11.33
N GLU A 338 -27.03 -5.59 -11.22
CA GLU A 338 -26.62 -6.99 -11.12
C GLU A 338 -25.95 -7.50 -12.41
N ALA A 339 -26.37 -7.01 -13.58
CA ALA A 339 -25.69 -7.32 -14.84
C ALA A 339 -24.24 -6.80 -14.85
N LEU A 340 -24.02 -5.55 -14.42
CA LEU A 340 -22.67 -4.99 -14.29
C LEU A 340 -21.81 -5.75 -13.27
N ILE A 341 -22.39 -6.12 -12.13
CA ILE A 341 -21.70 -6.90 -11.11
C ILE A 341 -21.34 -8.30 -11.65
N ALA A 342 -22.18 -8.90 -12.49
CA ALA A 342 -21.89 -10.21 -13.10
C ALA A 342 -20.71 -10.18 -14.08
N GLU A 343 -20.37 -9.02 -14.62
CA GLU A 343 -19.20 -8.81 -15.48
C GLU A 343 -17.89 -8.66 -14.70
N ILE A 344 -17.95 -8.56 -13.35
CA ILE A 344 -16.75 -8.50 -12.51
C ILE A 344 -15.90 -9.76 -12.74
N GLY A 345 -14.72 -9.55 -13.33
CA GLY A 345 -13.77 -10.62 -13.64
C GLY A 345 -13.12 -11.19 -12.37
N LYS A 346 -12.52 -12.37 -12.51
CA LYS A 346 -11.75 -13.00 -11.42
C LYS A 346 -10.55 -12.16 -10.95
N ASP A 347 -10.09 -11.24 -11.78
CA ASP A 347 -8.94 -10.38 -11.53
C ASP A 347 -9.36 -8.96 -11.11
N ALA A 348 -10.60 -8.77 -10.68
CA ALA A 348 -11.10 -7.49 -10.23
C ALA A 348 -10.32 -6.96 -9.02
N GLU A 349 -10.18 -5.64 -8.99
CA GLU A 349 -9.54 -4.94 -7.87
C GLU A 349 -10.36 -5.09 -6.56
N SER A 350 -9.65 -5.06 -5.45
CA SER A 350 -10.25 -5.24 -4.12
C SER A 350 -11.37 -4.23 -3.82
N MET A 351 -11.24 -2.98 -4.27
CA MET A 351 -12.26 -1.95 -4.08
C MET A 351 -13.51 -2.17 -4.93
N VAL A 352 -13.37 -2.68 -6.15
CA VAL A 352 -14.53 -3.05 -7.01
C VAL A 352 -15.37 -4.12 -6.31
N LEU A 353 -14.72 -5.14 -5.74
CA LEU A 353 -15.40 -6.19 -4.97
C LEU A 353 -16.01 -5.65 -3.66
N TYR A 354 -15.36 -4.69 -3.01
CA TYR A 354 -15.91 -4.00 -1.85
C TYR A 354 -17.16 -3.20 -2.22
N ASN A 355 -17.16 -2.48 -3.33
CA ASN A 355 -18.33 -1.72 -3.81
C ASN A 355 -19.51 -2.65 -4.16
N ALA A 356 -19.23 -3.81 -4.77
CA ALA A 356 -20.26 -4.84 -4.99
C ALA A 356 -20.84 -5.36 -3.66
N ALA A 357 -20.00 -5.52 -2.62
CA ALA A 357 -20.47 -5.86 -1.28
C ALA A 357 -21.38 -4.77 -0.69
N CYS A 358 -21.02 -3.48 -0.84
CA CYS A 358 -21.87 -2.34 -0.44
C CYS A 358 -23.23 -2.39 -1.14
N TYR A 359 -23.22 -2.60 -2.47
CA TYR A 359 -24.46 -2.70 -3.24
C TYR A 359 -25.39 -3.80 -2.69
N TYR A 360 -24.88 -5.02 -2.54
CA TYR A 360 -25.70 -6.13 -2.01
C TYR A 360 -26.11 -5.94 -0.55
N ALA A 361 -25.30 -5.27 0.24
CA ALA A 361 -25.67 -4.94 1.63
C ALA A 361 -26.84 -3.95 1.69
N MET A 362 -26.87 -2.96 0.78
CA MET A 362 -27.91 -1.93 0.75
C MET A 362 -29.17 -2.35 -0.01
N PHE A 363 -29.03 -2.98 -1.16
CA PHE A 363 -30.12 -3.16 -2.13
C PHE A 363 -30.43 -4.63 -2.46
N GLY A 364 -29.58 -5.59 -2.04
CA GLY A 364 -29.68 -6.97 -2.51
C GLY A 364 -29.52 -8.03 -1.42
N ASP A 365 -28.92 -9.15 -1.83
CA ASP A 365 -28.71 -10.33 -0.99
C ASP A 365 -27.53 -10.13 -0.02
N LYS A 366 -27.81 -10.14 1.27
CA LYS A 366 -26.84 -9.96 2.34
C LYS A 366 -25.76 -11.05 2.39
N GLN A 367 -26.05 -12.26 1.94
CA GLN A 367 -25.04 -13.32 1.86
C GLN A 367 -24.07 -13.04 0.72
N LYS A 368 -24.56 -12.61 -0.45
CA LYS A 368 -23.69 -12.14 -1.55
C LYS A 368 -22.80 -10.97 -1.10
N ALA A 369 -23.33 -10.05 -0.29
CA ALA A 369 -22.52 -8.96 0.28
C ALA A 369 -21.31 -9.50 1.07
N VAL A 370 -21.54 -10.47 1.96
CA VAL A 370 -20.47 -11.12 2.73
C VAL A 370 -19.48 -11.87 1.82
N ASP A 371 -19.98 -12.52 0.77
CA ASP A 371 -19.14 -13.29 -0.16
C ASP A 371 -18.23 -12.37 -0.97
N PHE A 372 -18.75 -11.24 -1.47
CA PHE A 372 -17.94 -10.21 -2.15
C PHE A 372 -16.94 -9.54 -1.21
N LEU A 373 -17.34 -9.31 0.05
CA LEU A 373 -16.43 -8.76 1.05
C LEU A 373 -15.26 -9.71 1.34
N ASN A 374 -15.50 -11.03 1.43
CA ASN A 374 -14.43 -12.01 1.53
C ASN A 374 -13.49 -11.99 0.32
N GLN A 375 -14.05 -11.95 -0.88
CA GLN A 375 -13.26 -11.86 -2.12
C GLN A 375 -12.42 -10.58 -2.15
N SER A 376 -12.97 -9.44 -1.72
CA SER A 376 -12.25 -8.17 -1.59
C SER A 376 -11.01 -8.31 -0.69
N VAL A 377 -11.16 -8.93 0.48
CA VAL A 377 -10.04 -9.20 1.40
C VAL A 377 -9.02 -10.19 0.80
N ASP A 378 -9.46 -11.17 0.02
CA ASP A 378 -8.57 -12.09 -0.71
C ASP A 378 -7.73 -11.34 -1.77
N LYS A 379 -8.31 -10.32 -2.37
CA LYS A 379 -7.67 -9.46 -3.38
C LYS A 379 -6.88 -8.28 -2.77
N GLY A 380 -6.69 -8.25 -1.46
CA GLY A 380 -5.79 -7.27 -0.82
C GLY A 380 -6.49 -6.06 -0.21
N PHE A 381 -7.80 -6.06 -0.02
CA PHE A 381 -8.47 -5.02 0.76
C PHE A 381 -7.96 -5.04 2.21
N LEU A 382 -7.50 -3.88 2.71
CA LEU A 382 -6.89 -3.73 4.03
C LEU A 382 -7.55 -2.65 4.90
N ARG A 383 -8.53 -1.91 4.37
CA ARG A 383 -9.11 -0.72 5.03
C ARG A 383 -10.14 -1.11 6.09
N LEU A 384 -9.64 -1.57 7.25
CA LEU A 384 -10.49 -1.97 8.39
C LEU A 384 -11.33 -0.79 8.91
N THR A 385 -10.70 0.40 9.04
CA THR A 385 -11.40 1.61 9.49
C THR A 385 -12.56 1.98 8.58
N LEU A 386 -12.40 1.83 7.25
CA LEU A 386 -13.51 1.99 6.30
C LEU A 386 -14.61 0.98 6.59
N LEU A 387 -14.28 -0.31 6.61
CA LEU A 387 -15.26 -1.40 6.80
C LEU A 387 -16.07 -1.24 8.10
N GLU A 388 -15.41 -0.93 9.22
CA GLU A 388 -16.06 -0.79 10.52
C GLU A 388 -16.96 0.44 10.63
N ASN A 389 -16.75 1.46 9.80
CA ASN A 389 -17.49 2.73 9.87
C ASN A 389 -18.33 3.06 8.64
N ASP A 390 -18.41 2.17 7.66
CA ASP A 390 -19.20 2.39 6.47
C ASP A 390 -20.68 2.06 6.73
N SER A 391 -21.56 3.05 6.64
CA SER A 391 -23.00 2.88 6.84
C SER A 391 -23.64 1.92 5.81
N ASP A 392 -23.03 1.78 4.64
CA ASP A 392 -23.53 0.88 3.60
C ASP A 392 -23.48 -0.60 4.07
N MET A 393 -22.62 -0.91 5.07
CA MET A 393 -22.50 -2.25 5.67
C MET A 393 -23.42 -2.51 6.87
N ASP A 394 -24.20 -1.53 7.34
CA ASP A 394 -24.97 -1.65 8.59
C ASP A 394 -25.92 -2.86 8.61
N SER A 395 -26.48 -3.19 7.45
CA SER A 395 -27.43 -4.30 7.34
C SER A 395 -26.81 -5.70 7.55
N ILE A 396 -25.48 -5.82 7.43
CA ILE A 396 -24.75 -7.09 7.56
C ILE A 396 -23.80 -7.15 8.76
N ARG A 397 -23.62 -6.06 9.52
CA ARG A 397 -22.69 -5.99 10.67
C ARG A 397 -22.93 -7.07 11.73
N SER A 398 -24.20 -7.47 11.94
CA SER A 398 -24.55 -8.50 12.91
C SER A 398 -24.25 -9.92 12.43
N MET A 399 -24.01 -10.14 11.14
CA MET A 399 -23.76 -11.45 10.55
C MET A 399 -22.40 -12.02 10.96
N ASP A 400 -22.34 -13.32 11.25
CA ASP A 400 -21.10 -13.99 11.63
C ASP A 400 -20.06 -13.96 10.51
N GLY A 401 -20.50 -13.99 9.24
CA GLY A 401 -19.63 -13.83 8.09
C GLY A 401 -18.89 -12.49 8.07
N TYR A 402 -19.59 -11.38 8.33
CA TYR A 402 -18.99 -10.05 8.46
C TYR A 402 -17.97 -9.99 9.60
N LYS A 403 -18.33 -10.50 10.80
CA LYS A 403 -17.43 -10.51 11.97
C LYS A 403 -16.12 -11.26 11.68
N LYS A 404 -16.20 -12.41 10.99
CA LYS A 404 -15.01 -13.18 10.57
C LYS A 404 -14.13 -12.39 9.61
N VAL A 405 -14.71 -11.61 8.69
CA VAL A 405 -13.95 -10.73 7.80
C VAL A 405 -13.21 -9.65 8.59
N VAL A 406 -13.86 -9.01 9.56
CA VAL A 406 -13.25 -8.01 10.44
C VAL A 406 -12.06 -8.60 11.21
N GLU A 407 -12.23 -9.78 11.83
CA GLU A 407 -11.15 -10.47 12.56
C GLU A 407 -9.98 -10.82 11.64
N ARG A 408 -10.26 -11.25 10.43
CA ARG A 408 -9.25 -11.56 9.41
C ARG A 408 -8.45 -10.32 8.99
N LEU A 409 -9.12 -9.18 8.82
CA LEU A 409 -8.45 -7.91 8.52
C LEU A 409 -7.57 -7.45 9.67
N LYS A 410 -8.06 -7.51 10.92
CA LYS A 410 -7.26 -7.21 12.11
C LYS A 410 -5.98 -8.04 12.18
N SER A 411 -6.10 -9.33 11.88
CA SER A 411 -4.94 -10.23 11.86
C SER A 411 -3.94 -9.90 10.75
N LYS A 412 -4.41 -9.46 9.58
CA LYS A 412 -3.54 -9.02 8.48
C LYS A 412 -2.80 -7.71 8.82
N GLN A 413 -3.49 -6.73 9.40
CA GLN A 413 -2.87 -5.47 9.80
C GLN A 413 -1.79 -5.67 10.86
N LEU A 414 -2.07 -6.48 11.89
CA LEU A 414 -1.07 -6.81 12.91
C LEU A 414 0.20 -7.43 12.32
N LYS A 415 0.06 -8.37 11.37
CA LYS A 415 1.23 -8.96 10.68
C LYS A 415 2.01 -7.92 9.89
N MET A 416 1.33 -7.03 9.15
CA MET A 416 2.00 -5.95 8.41
C MET A 416 2.73 -4.98 9.34
N GLU A 417 2.15 -4.66 10.50
CA GLU A 417 2.82 -3.83 11.51
C GLU A 417 4.05 -4.51 12.11
N GLU A 418 4.01 -5.83 12.29
CA GLU A 418 5.15 -6.61 12.75
C GLU A 418 6.26 -6.68 11.70
N GLU A 419 5.91 -6.90 10.43
CA GLU A 419 6.85 -6.99 9.31
C GLU A 419 7.50 -5.64 8.97
N ASN A 420 6.76 -4.54 9.08
CA ASN A 420 7.27 -3.18 8.84
C ASN A 420 7.91 -2.52 10.07
N ALA A 421 7.98 -3.23 11.21
CA ALA A 421 8.62 -2.70 12.39
C ALA A 421 10.14 -2.63 12.18
N GLU A 422 10.70 -1.43 12.21
CA GLU A 422 12.16 -1.27 12.30
C GLU A 422 12.64 -1.76 13.66
N TYR A 423 13.56 -2.69 13.65
CA TYR A 423 14.23 -3.19 14.85
C TYR A 423 15.64 -2.65 14.88
N THR A 424 15.99 -1.99 15.98
CA THR A 424 17.38 -1.65 16.30
C THR A 424 17.93 -2.64 17.32
N ASP A 425 19.21 -2.96 17.20
CA ASP A 425 19.90 -3.77 18.18
C ASP A 425 20.12 -2.93 19.45
N GLN A 426 19.43 -3.30 20.53
CA GLN A 426 19.68 -2.77 21.87
C GLN A 426 20.69 -3.68 22.57
N THR A 427 21.85 -3.13 22.93
CA THR A 427 22.85 -3.84 23.71
C THR A 427 22.83 -3.32 25.14
N VAL A 428 22.71 -4.25 26.08
CA VAL A 428 22.77 -3.99 27.52
C VAL A 428 23.94 -4.76 28.10
N GLU A 429 24.74 -4.11 28.94
CA GLU A 429 25.85 -4.76 29.69
C GLU A 429 25.45 -4.94 31.15
N VAL A 430 25.52 -6.17 31.63
CA VAL A 430 25.18 -6.54 32.99
C VAL A 430 26.46 -7.01 33.70
N PRO A 431 26.91 -6.31 34.76
CA PRO A 431 28.09 -6.69 35.48
C PRO A 431 27.87 -7.96 36.32
N MET A 432 28.86 -8.81 36.33
CA MET A 432 28.94 -9.99 37.22
C MET A 432 29.91 -9.74 38.37
N THR A 433 29.66 -10.37 39.51
CA THR A 433 30.60 -10.47 40.60
C THR A 433 31.03 -11.91 40.79
N LYS A 434 32.32 -12.15 41.08
CA LYS A 434 32.82 -13.50 41.37
C LYS A 434 32.97 -13.68 42.87
N GLU A 435 32.18 -14.59 43.44
CA GLU A 435 32.18 -14.91 44.85
C GLU A 435 32.22 -16.43 45.06
N SER A 436 33.14 -16.90 45.86
CA SER A 436 33.29 -18.34 46.18
C SER A 436 33.36 -19.25 44.95
N GLY A 437 33.96 -18.78 43.86
CA GLY A 437 34.12 -19.56 42.62
C GLY A 437 32.95 -19.52 41.66
N VAL A 438 31.84 -18.90 42.01
CA VAL A 438 30.64 -18.73 41.15
C VAL A 438 30.45 -17.29 40.73
N PHE A 439 29.81 -17.10 39.55
CA PHE A 439 29.45 -15.77 39.04
C PHE A 439 28.03 -15.43 39.51
N LYS A 440 27.87 -14.25 40.09
CA LYS A 440 26.60 -13.72 40.55
C LYS A 440 26.20 -12.50 39.76
N VAL A 441 24.90 -12.34 39.48
CA VAL A 441 24.29 -11.21 38.77
C VAL A 441 23.18 -10.61 39.63
N LYS A 442 22.99 -9.31 39.51
CA LYS A 442 21.84 -8.62 40.11
C LYS A 442 20.62 -8.79 39.20
N CYS A 443 19.50 -9.19 39.79
CA CYS A 443 18.23 -9.35 39.10
C CYS A 443 17.11 -8.95 40.07
N SER A 444 15.96 -8.50 39.63
CA SER A 444 14.81 -8.35 40.51
C SER A 444 13.66 -9.26 40.09
N ILE A 445 12.95 -9.81 41.06
CA ILE A 445 11.74 -10.60 40.87
C ILE A 445 10.56 -9.87 41.50
N ASN A 446 9.56 -9.55 40.72
CA ASN A 446 8.35 -8.84 41.17
C ASN A 446 8.69 -7.57 41.99
N GLY A 447 9.82 -6.89 41.61
CA GLY A 447 10.34 -5.71 42.29
C GLY A 447 11.29 -5.98 43.46
N LEU A 448 11.50 -7.23 43.89
CA LEU A 448 12.47 -7.61 44.93
C LEU A 448 13.85 -7.79 44.31
N PRO A 449 14.87 -6.97 44.66
CA PRO A 449 16.22 -7.16 44.17
C PRO A 449 16.89 -8.37 44.85
N LEU A 450 17.47 -9.25 44.02
CA LEU A 450 18.12 -10.48 44.43
C LEU A 450 19.44 -10.66 43.69
N HIS A 451 20.33 -11.54 44.25
CA HIS A 451 21.55 -11.98 43.59
C HIS A 451 21.40 -13.42 43.13
N PHE A 452 21.54 -13.65 41.85
CA PHE A 452 21.43 -14.96 41.24
C PHE A 452 22.80 -15.49 40.87
N VAL A 453 23.00 -16.78 41.06
CA VAL A 453 24.10 -17.48 40.41
C VAL A 453 23.74 -17.62 38.93
N PHE A 454 24.60 -17.11 38.08
CA PHE A 454 24.46 -17.21 36.63
C PHE A 454 24.88 -18.62 36.19
N ASP A 455 23.90 -19.43 35.78
CA ASP A 455 24.12 -20.84 35.46
C ASP A 455 23.47 -21.17 34.08
N THR A 456 24.30 -21.28 33.05
CA THR A 456 23.87 -21.65 31.71
C THR A 456 23.43 -23.11 31.57
N GLY A 457 23.74 -23.95 32.56
CA GLY A 457 23.34 -25.35 32.61
C GLY A 457 21.98 -25.59 33.29
N ALA A 458 21.46 -24.62 34.04
CA ALA A 458 20.16 -24.72 34.66
C ALA A 458 19.02 -24.50 33.62
N ALA A 459 18.05 -25.41 33.58
CA ALA A 459 16.92 -25.29 32.66
C ALA A 459 15.95 -24.14 33.01
N ASN A 460 15.71 -23.94 34.30
CA ASN A 460 14.77 -22.98 34.85
C ASN A 460 15.40 -22.03 35.86
N VAL A 461 14.69 -20.94 36.15
CA VAL A 461 14.97 -20.16 37.36
C VAL A 461 14.67 -21.03 38.58
N THR A 462 15.61 -21.05 39.54
CA THR A 462 15.43 -21.81 40.78
C THR A 462 15.51 -20.86 41.97
N ILE A 463 14.54 -20.92 42.86
CA ILE A 463 14.53 -20.19 44.14
C ILE A 463 14.41 -21.18 45.29
N SER A 464 15.05 -20.89 46.44
CA SER A 464 14.91 -21.76 47.60
C SER A 464 13.55 -21.59 48.28
N ALA A 465 13.17 -22.56 49.09
CA ALA A 465 11.95 -22.46 49.89
C ALA A 465 11.97 -21.27 50.86
N VAL A 466 13.16 -20.86 51.31
CA VAL A 466 13.33 -19.71 52.22
C VAL A 466 13.02 -18.41 51.51
N GLU A 467 13.62 -18.20 50.32
CA GLU A 467 13.32 -17.01 49.50
C GLU A 467 11.85 -16.99 49.08
N ALA A 468 11.28 -18.10 48.61
CA ALA A 468 9.88 -18.17 48.23
C ALA A 468 8.94 -17.85 49.41
N ALA A 469 9.22 -18.35 50.62
CA ALA A 469 8.46 -18.02 51.81
C ALA A 469 8.57 -16.53 52.19
N PHE A 470 9.80 -15.95 52.07
CA PHE A 470 10.02 -14.53 52.28
C PHE A 470 9.23 -13.70 51.27
N MET A 471 9.29 -14.07 49.99
CA MET A 471 8.57 -13.39 48.91
C MET A 471 7.06 -13.46 49.13
N TYR A 472 6.54 -14.59 49.54
CA TYR A 472 5.12 -14.77 49.83
C TYR A 472 4.69 -13.89 51.02
N LYS A 473 5.43 -13.94 52.13
CA LYS A 473 5.15 -13.16 53.35
C LYS A 473 5.14 -11.64 53.10
N ASN A 474 5.93 -11.17 52.11
CA ASN A 474 6.08 -9.76 51.80
C ASN A 474 5.34 -9.35 50.52
N ASN A 475 4.38 -10.13 50.03
CA ASN A 475 3.53 -9.89 48.87
C ASN A 475 4.26 -9.79 47.52
N TYR A 476 5.49 -10.26 47.42
CA TYR A 476 6.19 -10.44 46.12
C TYR A 476 5.68 -11.68 45.38
N LEU A 477 5.11 -12.68 46.07
CA LEU A 477 4.36 -13.81 45.55
C LEU A 477 3.00 -13.89 46.25
N SER A 478 2.00 -14.46 45.55
CA SER A 478 0.66 -14.70 46.04
C SER A 478 0.20 -16.12 45.69
N ASP A 479 -0.93 -16.58 46.22
CA ASP A 479 -1.50 -17.90 45.91
C ASP A 479 -1.73 -18.09 44.40
N LYS A 480 -2.04 -17.02 43.70
CA LYS A 480 -2.25 -17.03 42.26
C LYS A 480 -0.99 -17.32 41.44
N ASP A 481 0.16 -17.12 42.02
CA ASP A 481 1.44 -17.33 41.36
C ASP A 481 1.89 -18.80 41.46
N PHE A 482 1.29 -19.61 42.34
CA PHE A 482 1.60 -21.03 42.47
C PHE A 482 0.84 -21.85 41.42
N MET A 483 1.61 -22.60 40.59
CA MET A 483 1.12 -23.34 39.43
C MET A 483 1.01 -24.87 39.68
N GLY A 484 1.39 -25.35 40.87
CA GLY A 484 1.42 -26.75 41.24
C GLY A 484 2.81 -27.28 41.60
N SER A 485 2.99 -28.59 41.64
CA SER A 485 4.26 -29.27 41.93
C SER A 485 4.78 -30.01 40.69
N SER A 486 6.08 -30.16 40.58
CA SER A 486 6.73 -30.93 39.53
C SER A 486 8.02 -31.57 40.05
N SER A 487 8.46 -32.64 39.42
CA SER A 487 9.73 -33.32 39.72
C SER A 487 10.82 -32.79 38.81
N PHE A 488 12.01 -32.56 39.38
CA PHE A 488 13.16 -31.99 38.68
C PHE A 488 14.38 -32.89 38.87
N LEU A 489 15.17 -33.05 37.82
CA LEU A 489 16.45 -33.75 37.86
C LEU A 489 17.55 -32.76 38.24
N THR A 490 18.31 -33.03 39.25
CA THR A 490 19.49 -32.24 39.65
C THR A 490 20.70 -32.57 38.78
N ALA A 491 21.72 -31.72 38.83
CA ALA A 491 22.99 -31.99 38.14
C ALA A 491 23.70 -33.25 38.68
N SER A 492 23.39 -33.68 39.93
CA SER A 492 23.87 -34.94 40.51
C SER A 492 23.09 -36.19 40.07
N GLY A 493 22.00 -36.01 39.29
CA GLY A 493 21.13 -37.09 38.82
C GLY A 493 20.00 -37.46 39.82
N ASP A 494 19.84 -36.72 40.91
CA ASP A 494 18.77 -36.96 41.89
C ASP A 494 17.45 -36.33 41.41
N ILE A 495 16.33 -37.00 41.63
CA ILE A 495 14.99 -36.44 41.37
C ILE A 495 14.49 -35.77 42.64
N ILE A 496 14.23 -34.47 42.57
CA ILE A 496 13.66 -33.69 43.67
C ILE A 496 12.27 -33.16 43.27
N GLU A 497 11.37 -33.11 44.24
CA GLU A 497 10.08 -32.48 44.11
C GLU A 497 10.18 -30.99 44.50
N GLY A 498 9.56 -30.13 43.70
CA GLY A 498 9.47 -28.70 43.95
C GLY A 498 8.15 -28.11 43.51
N SER A 499 7.81 -26.95 44.03
CA SER A 499 6.65 -26.18 43.55
C SER A 499 7.04 -25.35 42.34
N VAL A 500 6.15 -25.25 41.38
CA VAL A 500 6.29 -24.33 40.22
C VAL A 500 5.56 -23.04 40.54
N VAL A 501 6.25 -21.92 40.36
CA VAL A 501 5.69 -20.59 40.56
C VAL A 501 5.82 -19.75 39.27
N ASN A 502 4.88 -18.87 39.05
CA ASN A 502 4.96 -17.85 38.02
C ASN A 502 5.53 -16.56 38.59
N LEU A 503 6.69 -16.16 38.12
CA LEU A 503 7.26 -14.85 38.44
C LEU A 503 6.64 -13.83 37.47
N ARG A 504 5.80 -12.94 38.00
CA ARG A 504 5.05 -11.95 37.18
C ARG A 504 5.97 -11.05 36.40
N ASN A 505 7.08 -10.62 37.01
CA ASN A 505 8.13 -9.83 36.39
C ASN A 505 9.50 -10.26 36.86
N VAL A 506 10.42 -10.44 35.94
CA VAL A 506 11.85 -10.63 36.21
C VAL A 506 12.60 -9.55 35.45
N ASN A 507 13.27 -8.65 36.15
CA ASN A 507 14.12 -7.63 35.55
C ASN A 507 15.57 -8.02 35.64
N PHE A 508 16.24 -8.13 34.48
CA PHE A 508 17.66 -8.48 34.39
C PHE A 508 18.37 -7.42 33.52
N GLY A 509 19.23 -6.63 34.16
CA GLY A 509 19.98 -5.58 33.50
C GLY A 509 19.09 -4.47 32.88
N GLY A 510 17.93 -4.18 33.48
CA GLY A 510 16.95 -3.24 32.93
C GLY A 510 16.00 -3.86 31.89
N LEU A 511 16.14 -5.15 31.58
CA LEU A 511 15.27 -5.87 30.64
C LEU A 511 14.17 -6.60 31.43
N ASP A 512 12.92 -6.19 31.22
CA ASP A 512 11.76 -6.82 31.86
C ASP A 512 11.28 -8.05 31.10
N MET A 513 11.03 -9.13 31.83
CA MET A 513 10.43 -10.36 31.34
C MET A 513 9.22 -10.71 32.19
N ASN A 514 8.06 -10.82 31.58
CA ASN A 514 6.84 -11.16 32.29
C ASN A 514 6.56 -12.67 32.22
N ASN A 515 5.89 -13.18 33.27
CA ASN A 515 5.43 -14.57 33.36
C ASN A 515 6.56 -15.61 33.18
N VAL A 516 7.60 -15.49 33.99
CA VAL A 516 8.71 -16.42 34.00
C VAL A 516 8.41 -17.58 34.96
N LYS A 517 8.45 -18.81 34.47
CA LYS A 517 8.30 -20.00 35.30
C LYS A 517 9.56 -20.23 36.10
N ALA A 518 9.41 -20.45 37.40
CA ALA A 518 10.49 -20.78 38.32
C ALA A 518 10.13 -22.01 39.18
N THR A 519 11.17 -22.69 39.65
CA THR A 519 11.05 -23.84 40.53
C THR A 519 11.44 -23.44 41.95
N VAL A 520 10.57 -23.71 42.90
CA VAL A 520 10.88 -23.58 44.33
C VAL A 520 11.38 -24.94 44.85
N VAL A 521 12.67 -25.00 45.21
CA VAL A 521 13.27 -26.22 45.73
C VAL A 521 13.24 -26.25 47.26
N LYS A 522 13.00 -27.43 47.84
CA LYS A 522 12.88 -27.60 49.30
C LYS A 522 14.19 -27.42 50.08
N THR A 523 15.31 -27.43 49.38
CA THR A 523 16.64 -27.28 49.98
C THR A 523 16.83 -25.87 50.56
N GLN A 524 17.09 -25.74 51.83
CA GLN A 524 17.12 -24.44 52.53
C GLN A 524 18.24 -23.49 52.07
N ASN A 525 19.34 -24.01 51.56
CA ASN A 525 20.52 -23.22 51.13
C ASN A 525 20.81 -23.39 49.63
N ALA A 526 19.79 -23.72 48.82
CA ALA A 526 19.98 -23.79 47.38
C ALA A 526 20.30 -22.39 46.84
N PRO A 527 21.30 -22.23 45.97
CA PRO A 527 21.55 -20.95 45.35
C PRO A 527 20.37 -20.59 44.43
N ILE A 528 20.04 -19.30 44.34
CA ILE A 528 19.09 -18.82 43.37
C ILE A 528 19.80 -18.87 42.02
N LEU A 529 19.26 -19.67 41.08
CA LEU A 529 19.85 -19.85 39.74
C LEU A 529 19.06 -19.07 38.68
N LEU A 530 19.79 -18.39 37.80
CA LEU A 530 19.24 -17.79 36.60
C LEU A 530 19.53 -18.74 35.43
N GLY A 531 18.51 -19.48 34.98
CA GLY A 531 18.65 -20.55 33.99
C GLY A 531 18.16 -20.19 32.59
N GLN A 532 18.16 -21.19 31.72
CA GLN A 532 17.82 -21.07 30.28
C GLN A 532 16.43 -20.50 30.02
N SER A 533 15.45 -20.72 30.90
CA SER A 533 14.10 -20.16 30.77
C SER A 533 14.07 -18.62 30.76
N VAL A 534 15.09 -17.97 31.31
CA VAL A 534 15.30 -16.52 31.24
C VAL A 534 16.24 -16.18 30.08
N LEU A 535 17.40 -16.85 30.02
CA LEU A 535 18.46 -16.54 29.06
C LEU A 535 17.99 -16.63 27.62
N SER A 536 17.16 -17.63 27.28
CA SER A 536 16.60 -17.81 25.94
C SER A 536 15.64 -16.67 25.52
N ARG A 537 15.12 -15.90 26.47
CA ARG A 537 14.20 -14.76 26.22
C ARG A 537 14.92 -13.42 26.11
N LEU A 538 16.21 -13.37 26.43
CA LEU A 538 16.98 -12.13 26.41
C LEU A 538 17.51 -11.73 25.03
N GLY A 539 17.62 -12.68 24.10
CA GLY A 539 18.24 -12.49 22.79
C GLY A 539 19.64 -13.13 22.74
N LYS A 540 20.59 -12.50 22.03
CA LYS A 540 21.96 -12.97 21.96
C LYS A 540 22.70 -12.60 23.26
N VAL A 541 23.16 -13.61 23.99
CA VAL A 541 23.89 -13.45 25.25
C VAL A 541 25.35 -13.81 25.02
N GLU A 542 26.26 -12.89 25.28
CA GLU A 542 27.72 -13.06 25.24
C GLU A 542 28.28 -12.83 26.63
N ILE A 543 29.12 -13.74 27.09
CA ILE A 543 29.69 -13.71 28.45
C ILE A 543 31.19 -13.45 28.34
N ASP A 544 31.63 -12.34 28.89
CA ASP A 544 33.06 -12.04 29.03
C ASP A 544 33.50 -12.27 30.47
N TYR A 545 34.16 -13.38 30.70
CA TYR A 545 34.69 -13.75 32.00
C TYR A 545 35.92 -12.94 32.38
N SER A 546 36.56 -12.25 31.42
CA SER A 546 37.75 -11.43 31.72
C SER A 546 37.36 -10.06 32.28
N SER A 547 36.30 -9.47 31.75
CA SER A 547 35.75 -8.19 32.21
C SER A 547 34.62 -8.36 33.25
N TYR A 548 34.21 -9.59 33.55
CA TYR A 548 33.04 -9.89 34.40
C TYR A 548 31.77 -9.22 33.91
N THR A 549 31.51 -9.33 32.62
CA THR A 549 30.35 -8.67 31.99
C THR A 549 29.55 -9.66 31.14
N ILE A 550 28.23 -9.57 31.22
CA ILE A 550 27.30 -10.22 30.30
C ILE A 550 26.79 -9.15 29.33
N ARG A 551 27.01 -9.35 28.05
CA ARG A 551 26.47 -8.49 26.98
C ARG A 551 25.24 -9.16 26.38
N ILE A 552 24.11 -8.46 26.41
CA ILE A 552 22.84 -8.92 25.87
C ILE A 552 22.48 -8.04 24.70
N THR A 553 22.36 -8.62 23.48
CA THR A 553 21.90 -7.92 22.28
C THR A 553 20.54 -8.47 21.89
N ARG A 554 19.54 -7.62 21.85
CA ARG A 554 18.18 -7.96 21.40
C ARG A 554 17.68 -6.96 20.38
N LYS A 555 16.83 -7.43 19.48
CA LYS A 555 16.10 -6.54 18.59
C LYS A 555 14.96 -5.87 19.34
N VAL A 556 14.94 -4.55 19.36
CA VAL A 556 13.87 -3.76 19.98
C VAL A 556 13.18 -2.97 18.90
N LYS A 557 11.84 -3.02 18.92
CA LYS A 557 11.03 -2.23 18.00
C LYS A 557 11.35 -0.75 18.21
N THR A 558 11.80 -0.08 17.17
CA THR A 558 12.04 1.37 17.21
C THR A 558 10.70 2.07 17.35
N THR A 559 10.44 2.68 18.49
CA THR A 559 9.33 3.62 18.65
C THR A 559 9.79 4.95 18.07
N ARG A 560 9.43 5.21 16.82
CA ARG A 560 9.52 6.57 16.26
C ARG A 560 8.35 7.41 16.71
#